data_beb204266f7513b6d0800958d6bdef9f
#
_entry.id   beb204266f7513b6d0800958d6bdef9f
#
_cell.length_a   1.000
_cell.length_b   1.000
_cell.length_c   1.000
_cell.angle_alpha   90.00
_cell.angle_beta   90.00
_cell.angle_gamma   90.00
#
_symmetry.space_group_name_H-M   'P 1'
#
loop_
_entity.id
_entity.type
_entity.pdbx_description
1 polymer ?
#
loop_
_entity_poly.entity_id
_entity_poly.type
_entity_poly.pdbx_seq_one_letter_code
_entity_poly.pdbx_strand_id
1 'polypeptide(L)'
;MSAFDNATLMITGGTGSFGSTVLKHFLDSDLKEIRIFSRDEKKQDDMRHELQAKHPDTAKKVKFYIGDVRNPQSIRDAMPGVDYIFHAAALKQVPSCEFFPMQAVQTNIIGTDNVLHAAIDAGVKRVVCLS
;
A
#
# COMPACT_ATOMS: atom_id res chain seq x y z
N MET A 1 -18.96 -7.03 -15.55
CA MET A 1 -18.54 -6.26 -14.37
C MET A 1 -17.26 -6.82 -13.76
N SER A 2 -16.36 -5.92 -13.45
CA SER A 2 -15.12 -6.30 -12.79
C SER A 2 -15.37 -6.47 -11.28
N ALA A 3 -14.59 -7.34 -10.62
CA ALA A 3 -14.61 -7.45 -9.17
C ALA A 3 -14.16 -6.17 -8.49
N PHE A 4 -13.46 -5.30 -9.22
CA PHE A 4 -12.94 -4.03 -8.70
C PHE A 4 -13.84 -2.84 -9.00
N ASP A 5 -14.96 -3.05 -9.65
CA ASP A 5 -15.86 -1.97 -10.04
C ASP A 5 -16.24 -1.12 -8.82
N ASN A 6 -15.92 0.16 -8.88
CA ASN A 6 -16.22 1.13 -7.83
C ASN A 6 -15.60 0.79 -6.46
N ALA A 7 -14.50 0.03 -6.46
CA ALA A 7 -13.82 -0.40 -5.23
C ALA A 7 -12.59 0.47 -4.95
N THR A 8 -12.10 0.39 -3.70
CA THR A 8 -10.88 1.07 -3.28
C THR A 8 -9.82 0.02 -2.96
N LEU A 9 -8.65 0.17 -3.57
CA LEU A 9 -7.49 -0.69 -3.33
C LEU A 9 -6.45 0.10 -2.55
N MET A 10 -5.93 -0.49 -1.47
CA MET A 10 -4.76 0.07 -0.78
C MET A 10 -3.52 -0.75 -1.12
N ILE A 11 -2.42 -0.07 -1.41
CA ILE A 11 -1.12 -0.69 -1.65
C ILE A 11 -0.18 -0.21 -0.56
N THR A 12 0.20 -1.09 0.36
CA THR A 12 1.20 -0.75 1.37
C THR A 12 2.59 -0.97 0.77
N GLY A 13 3.52 -0.06 1.07
CA GLY A 13 4.83 -0.09 0.42
C GLY A 13 4.75 0.28 -1.06
N GLY A 14 3.74 1.06 -1.44
CA GLY A 14 3.42 1.35 -2.84
C GLY A 14 4.47 2.15 -3.58
N THR A 15 5.41 2.78 -2.88
CA THR A 15 6.48 3.54 -3.52
C THR A 15 7.71 2.69 -3.85
N GLY A 16 7.77 1.43 -3.40
CA GLY A 16 8.81 0.51 -3.80
C GLY A 16 8.61 0.03 -5.22
N SER A 17 9.61 -0.67 -5.78
CA SER A 17 9.53 -1.13 -7.17
C SER A 17 8.33 -2.06 -7.41
N PHE A 18 8.05 -2.97 -6.47
CA PHE A 18 6.93 -3.89 -6.60
C PHE A 18 5.60 -3.16 -6.49
N GLY A 19 5.44 -2.30 -5.48
CA GLY A 19 4.21 -1.53 -5.30
C GLY A 19 3.94 -0.61 -6.48
N SER A 20 4.99 -0.02 -7.05
CA SER A 20 4.87 0.82 -8.22
C SER A 20 4.37 0.04 -9.44
N THR A 21 4.86 -1.20 -9.62
CA THR A 21 4.41 -2.08 -10.70
C THR A 21 2.93 -2.43 -10.53
N VAL A 22 2.53 -2.77 -9.30
CA VAL A 22 1.13 -3.07 -9.01
C VAL A 22 0.24 -1.86 -9.29
N LEU A 23 0.67 -0.68 -8.87
CA LEU A 23 -0.07 0.55 -9.13
C LEU A 23 -0.31 0.74 -10.62
N LYS A 24 0.75 0.62 -11.44
CA LYS A 24 0.63 0.82 -12.88
C LYS A 24 -0.30 -0.21 -13.52
N HIS A 25 -0.30 -1.43 -12.99
CA HIS A 25 -1.19 -2.48 -13.49
C HIS A 25 -2.65 -2.14 -13.28
N PHE A 26 -3.00 -1.48 -12.18
CA PHE A 26 -4.39 -1.18 -11.83
C PHE A 26 -4.85 0.23 -12.18
N LEU A 27 -3.99 1.07 -12.76
CA LEU A 27 -4.38 2.44 -13.09
C LEU A 27 -5.57 2.51 -14.05
N ASP A 28 -5.63 1.62 -15.02
CA ASP A 28 -6.68 1.61 -16.02
C ASP A 28 -7.85 0.69 -15.65
N SER A 29 -7.87 0.18 -14.42
CA SER A 29 -8.95 -0.68 -13.96
C SER A 29 -10.19 0.12 -13.55
N ASP A 30 -11.26 -0.59 -13.20
CA ASP A 30 -12.51 0.00 -12.74
C ASP A 30 -12.47 0.48 -11.29
N LEU A 31 -11.31 0.48 -10.66
CA LEU A 31 -11.16 0.95 -9.29
C LEU A 31 -11.54 2.42 -9.18
N LYS A 32 -12.30 2.73 -8.13
CA LYS A 32 -12.68 4.11 -7.82
C LYS A 32 -11.49 4.88 -7.26
N GLU A 33 -10.69 4.24 -6.42
CA GLU A 33 -9.59 4.87 -5.72
C GLU A 33 -8.48 3.87 -5.47
N ILE A 34 -7.23 4.33 -5.57
CA ILE A 34 -6.05 3.57 -5.20
C ILE A 34 -5.30 4.36 -4.14
N ARG A 35 -5.12 3.79 -2.94
CA ARG A 35 -4.41 4.44 -1.84
C ARG A 35 -3.00 3.87 -1.74
N ILE A 36 -2.02 4.76 -1.83
CA ILE A 36 -0.61 4.41 -1.66
C ILE A 36 -0.22 4.73 -0.22
N PHE A 37 0.13 3.70 0.54
CA PHE A 37 0.52 3.85 1.95
C PHE A 37 2.00 3.50 2.08
N SER A 38 2.82 4.45 2.50
CA SER A 38 4.25 4.24 2.68
C SER A 38 4.84 5.25 3.63
N ARG A 39 6.09 5.00 4.07
CA ARG A 39 6.79 5.88 5.00
C ARG A 39 7.53 7.02 4.29
N ASP A 40 7.82 6.87 3.00
CA ASP A 40 8.73 7.76 2.29
C ASP A 40 7.98 8.86 1.56
N GLU A 41 7.94 10.04 2.17
CA GLU A 41 7.25 11.19 1.61
C GLU A 41 7.85 11.63 0.28
N LYS A 42 9.19 11.58 0.15
CA LYS A 42 9.85 11.98 -1.09
C LYS A 42 9.48 11.07 -2.24
N LYS A 43 9.50 9.76 -2.00
CA LYS A 43 9.12 8.80 -3.04
C LYS A 43 7.66 8.95 -3.45
N GLN A 44 6.79 9.26 -2.50
CA GLN A 44 5.39 9.54 -2.82
C GLN A 44 5.26 10.78 -3.70
N ASP A 45 6.01 11.82 -3.39
CA ASP A 45 5.99 13.05 -4.17
C ASP A 45 6.49 12.82 -5.59
N ASP A 46 7.60 12.09 -5.73
CA ASP A 46 8.15 11.72 -7.03
C ASP A 46 7.14 10.90 -7.84
N MET A 47 6.48 9.95 -7.20
CA MET A 47 5.45 9.12 -7.84
C MET A 47 4.26 9.96 -8.29
N ARG A 48 3.83 10.90 -7.46
CA ARG A 48 2.72 11.81 -7.80
C ARG A 48 3.05 12.62 -9.05
N HIS A 49 4.24 13.18 -9.12
CA HIS A 49 4.68 13.95 -10.28
C HIS A 49 4.75 13.10 -11.54
N GLU A 50 5.29 11.89 -11.43
CA GLU A 50 5.34 10.97 -12.57
C GLU A 50 3.94 10.62 -13.08
N LEU A 51 3.03 10.32 -12.17
CA LEU A 51 1.66 9.99 -12.55
C LEU A 51 0.96 11.15 -13.25
N GLN A 52 1.14 12.37 -12.74
CA GLN A 52 0.54 13.55 -13.35
C GLN A 52 1.10 13.82 -14.73
N ALA A 53 2.39 13.53 -14.94
CA ALA A 53 3.03 13.74 -16.24
C ALA A 53 2.65 12.68 -17.27
N LYS A 54 2.60 11.40 -16.86
CA LYS A 54 2.40 10.27 -17.78
C LYS A 54 0.97 9.76 -17.84
N HIS A 55 0.22 9.91 -16.76
CA HIS A 55 -1.14 9.37 -16.65
C HIS A 55 -2.10 10.38 -16.02
N PRO A 56 -2.26 11.58 -16.65
CA PRO A 56 -3.03 12.65 -16.02
C PRO A 56 -4.49 12.30 -15.75
N ASP A 57 -5.08 11.45 -16.58
CA ASP A 57 -6.50 11.09 -16.43
C ASP A 57 -6.72 10.12 -15.27
N THR A 58 -5.83 9.16 -15.10
CA THR A 58 -5.96 8.14 -14.05
C THR A 58 -5.28 8.53 -12.74
N ALA A 59 -4.40 9.52 -12.77
CA ALA A 59 -3.73 10.00 -11.56
C ALA A 59 -4.72 10.51 -10.51
N LYS A 60 -5.88 10.96 -10.93
CA LYS A 60 -6.91 11.51 -10.03
C LYS A 60 -7.42 10.48 -9.03
N LYS A 61 -7.39 9.21 -9.36
CA LYS A 61 -7.88 8.16 -8.47
C LYS A 61 -6.84 7.72 -7.43
N VAL A 62 -5.58 8.15 -7.58
CA VAL A 62 -4.51 7.77 -6.66
C VAL A 62 -4.42 8.75 -5.52
N LYS A 63 -4.54 8.26 -4.29
CA LYS A 63 -4.41 9.05 -3.06
C LYS A 63 -3.18 8.56 -2.28
N PHE A 64 -2.48 9.49 -1.66
CA PHE A 64 -1.22 9.20 -0.98
C PHE A 64 -1.39 9.39 0.53
N TYR A 65 -1.01 8.37 1.28
CA TYR A 65 -1.06 8.38 2.74
C TYR A 65 0.33 8.08 3.28
N ILE A 66 0.85 8.95 4.13
CA ILE A 66 2.15 8.74 4.77
C ILE A 66 1.94 8.08 6.11
N GLY A 67 2.57 6.93 6.31
CA GLY A 67 2.45 6.21 7.56
C GLY A 67 3.34 4.99 7.59
N ASP A 68 3.33 4.30 8.73
CA ASP A 68 4.18 3.13 8.98
C ASP A 68 3.29 1.97 9.43
N VAL A 69 3.39 0.83 8.72
CA VAL A 69 2.60 -0.36 9.07
C VAL A 69 2.91 -0.89 10.46
N ARG A 70 4.07 -0.53 11.03
CA ARG A 70 4.43 -0.91 12.40
C ARG A 70 3.62 -0.14 13.45
N ASN A 71 3.00 0.96 13.06
CA ASN A 71 2.18 1.78 13.93
C ASN A 71 0.70 1.49 13.66
N PRO A 72 -0.01 0.80 14.59
CA PRO A 72 -1.41 0.44 14.36
C PRO A 72 -2.33 1.63 14.07
N GLN A 73 -2.11 2.76 14.75
CA GLN A 73 -2.95 3.94 14.55
C GLN A 73 -2.79 4.51 13.14
N SER A 74 -1.56 4.51 12.63
CA SER A 74 -1.25 5.01 11.30
C SER A 74 -2.03 4.24 10.23
N ILE A 75 -2.03 2.90 10.33
CA ILE A 75 -2.74 2.09 9.34
C ILE A 75 -4.26 2.17 9.51
N ARG A 76 -4.76 2.30 10.73
CA ARG A 76 -6.19 2.47 10.98
C ARG A 76 -6.73 3.76 10.40
N ASP A 77 -5.94 4.83 10.45
CA ASP A 77 -6.37 6.13 9.93
C ASP A 77 -6.53 6.12 8.41
N ALA A 78 -5.78 5.26 7.72
CA ALA A 78 -5.81 5.17 6.26
C ALA A 78 -6.74 4.07 5.74
N MET A 79 -7.35 3.29 6.62
CA MET A 79 -8.08 2.08 6.23
C MET A 79 -9.57 2.27 5.88
N PRO A 80 -10.31 3.24 6.46
CA PRO A 80 -11.76 3.32 6.21
C PRO A 80 -12.09 3.41 4.73
N GLY A 81 -13.04 2.60 4.29
CA GLY A 81 -13.48 2.57 2.90
C GLY A 81 -12.68 1.67 1.97
N VAL A 82 -11.61 1.06 2.45
CA VAL A 82 -10.78 0.16 1.65
C VAL A 82 -11.49 -1.17 1.45
N ASP A 83 -11.53 -1.65 0.21
CA ASP A 83 -12.14 -2.94 -0.15
C ASP A 83 -11.09 -4.03 -0.33
N TYR A 84 -9.92 -3.69 -0.87
CA TYR A 84 -8.86 -4.65 -1.15
C TYR A 84 -7.52 -4.06 -0.73
N ILE A 85 -6.60 -4.92 -0.27
CA ILE A 85 -5.26 -4.52 0.13
C ILE A 85 -4.22 -5.38 -0.57
N PHE A 86 -3.20 -4.72 -1.12
CA PHE A 86 -2.01 -5.38 -1.63
C PHE A 86 -0.86 -4.98 -0.72
N HIS A 87 -0.46 -5.91 0.16
CA HIS A 87 0.53 -5.60 1.20
C HIS A 87 1.93 -5.96 0.72
N ALA A 88 2.72 -4.94 0.37
CA ALA A 88 4.06 -5.09 -0.15
C ALA A 88 5.12 -4.39 0.71
N ALA A 89 4.80 -4.08 1.95
CA ALA A 89 5.68 -3.30 2.83
C ALA A 89 6.69 -4.14 3.61
N ALA A 90 6.90 -5.40 3.23
CA ALA A 90 7.85 -6.27 3.92
C ALA A 90 9.29 -5.95 3.53
N LEU A 91 10.22 -6.13 4.46
CA LEU A 91 11.64 -6.03 4.17
C LEU A 91 12.07 -7.22 3.33
N LYS A 92 12.70 -6.94 2.18
CA LYS A 92 13.11 -7.99 1.25
C LYS A 92 14.60 -8.30 1.27
N GLN A 93 15.41 -7.43 1.85
CA GLN A 93 16.85 -7.56 1.77
C GLN A 93 17.40 -8.32 2.96
N VAL A 94 17.79 -9.55 2.71
CA VAL A 94 18.35 -10.43 3.70
C VAL A 94 19.61 -9.85 4.36
N PRO A 95 20.56 -9.24 3.62
CA PRO A 95 21.74 -8.66 4.28
C PRO A 95 21.38 -7.60 5.32
N SER A 96 20.36 -6.81 5.07
CA SER A 96 19.90 -5.84 6.07
C SER A 96 19.35 -6.52 7.30
N CYS A 97 18.69 -7.65 7.13
CA CYS A 97 18.11 -8.39 8.24
C CYS A 97 19.18 -9.00 9.15
N GLU A 98 20.36 -9.32 8.60
CA GLU A 98 21.47 -9.84 9.41
C GLU A 98 21.92 -8.84 10.47
N PHE A 99 21.87 -7.55 10.16
CA PHE A 99 22.31 -6.52 11.09
C PHE A 99 21.18 -5.98 11.96
N PHE A 100 19.96 -6.06 11.50
CA PHE A 100 18.80 -5.51 12.20
C PHE A 100 17.63 -6.49 12.19
N PRO A 101 17.81 -7.65 12.83
CA PRO A 101 16.77 -8.69 12.78
C PRO A 101 15.43 -8.26 13.40
N MET A 102 15.48 -7.42 14.43
CA MET A 102 14.25 -6.92 15.05
C MET A 102 13.46 -6.04 14.11
N GLN A 103 14.14 -5.27 13.27
CA GLN A 103 13.46 -4.45 12.27
C GLN A 103 12.76 -5.33 11.23
N ALA A 104 13.38 -6.42 10.81
CA ALA A 104 12.75 -7.36 9.89
C ALA A 104 11.52 -7.99 10.51
N VAL A 105 11.59 -8.39 11.78
CA VAL A 105 10.44 -8.95 12.51
C VAL A 105 9.32 -7.93 12.58
N GLN A 106 9.63 -6.70 12.95
CA GLN A 106 8.61 -5.66 13.05
C GLN A 106 7.92 -5.37 11.72
N THR A 107 8.67 -5.37 10.62
CA THR A 107 8.10 -5.06 9.32
C THR A 107 7.33 -6.25 8.74
N ASN A 108 7.90 -7.45 8.82
CA ASN A 108 7.31 -8.63 8.17
C ASN A 108 6.21 -9.30 9.01
N ILE A 109 6.32 -9.22 10.34
CA ILE A 109 5.39 -9.91 11.24
C ILE A 109 4.42 -8.93 11.88
N ILE A 110 4.95 -7.97 12.64
CA ILE A 110 4.11 -7.03 13.37
C ILE A 110 3.36 -6.10 12.42
N GLY A 111 4.04 -5.59 11.39
CA GLY A 111 3.41 -4.73 10.39
C GLY A 111 2.29 -5.45 9.66
N THR A 112 2.50 -6.70 9.26
CA THR A 112 1.48 -7.50 8.59
C THR A 112 0.29 -7.75 9.51
N ASP A 113 0.56 -8.06 10.78
CA ASP A 113 -0.49 -8.27 11.78
C ASP A 113 -1.33 -7.01 11.96
N ASN A 114 -0.70 -5.85 12.03
CA ASN A 114 -1.41 -4.57 12.14
C ASN A 114 -2.31 -4.32 10.93
N VAL A 115 -1.81 -4.62 9.72
CA VAL A 115 -2.60 -4.46 8.50
C VAL A 115 -3.81 -5.40 8.52
N LEU A 116 -3.62 -6.65 8.90
CA LEU A 116 -4.71 -7.61 8.95
C LEU A 116 -5.78 -7.22 9.96
N HIS A 117 -5.38 -6.78 11.16
CA HIS A 117 -6.34 -6.33 12.17
C HIS A 117 -7.12 -5.12 11.70
N ALA A 118 -6.45 -4.13 11.12
CA ALA A 118 -7.13 -2.95 10.61
C ALA A 118 -8.09 -3.30 9.46
N ALA A 119 -7.69 -4.26 8.62
CA ALA A 119 -8.53 -4.71 7.51
C ALA A 119 -9.81 -5.40 8.02
N ILE A 120 -9.68 -6.25 9.04
CA ILE A 120 -10.84 -6.90 9.65
C ILE A 120 -11.80 -5.86 10.23
N ASP A 121 -11.27 -4.90 10.98
CA ASP A 121 -12.08 -3.86 11.62
C ASP A 121 -12.80 -2.98 10.60
N ALA A 122 -12.18 -2.73 9.45
CA ALA A 122 -12.75 -1.88 8.40
C ALA A 122 -13.62 -2.62 7.38
N GLY A 123 -13.70 -3.95 7.50
CA GLY A 123 -14.53 -4.74 6.59
C GLY A 123 -13.92 -4.95 5.22
N VAL A 124 -12.59 -4.96 5.11
CA VAL A 124 -11.89 -5.20 3.86
C VAL A 124 -12.20 -6.59 3.33
N LYS A 125 -12.48 -6.69 2.03
CA LYS A 125 -12.91 -7.94 1.42
C LYS A 125 -11.78 -8.95 1.23
N ARG A 126 -10.58 -8.47 0.89
CA ARG A 126 -9.45 -9.36 0.60
C ARG A 126 -8.12 -8.65 0.82
N VAL A 127 -7.16 -9.37 1.37
CA VAL A 127 -5.78 -8.89 1.56
C VAL A 127 -4.84 -9.87 0.86
N VAL A 128 -3.95 -9.34 0.03
CA VAL A 128 -2.87 -10.11 -0.59
C VAL A 128 -1.56 -9.67 0.03
N CYS A 129 -0.87 -10.59 0.68
CA CYS A 129 0.41 -10.31 1.31
C CYS A 129 1.55 -10.92 0.48
N LEU A 130 2.62 -10.15 0.33
CA LEU A 130 3.82 -10.62 -0.34
C LEU A 130 4.93 -10.79 0.67
N SER A 131 5.61 -11.89 0.58
CA SER A 131 6.77 -12.16 1.43
C SER A 131 8.06 -11.99 0.63
#